data_380b20dfa2342bd70de3a16c4e587eb5
#
_entry.id   380b20dfa2342bd70de3a16c4e587eb5
#
_cell.length_a   1.000
_cell.length_b   1.000
_cell.length_c   1.000
_cell.angle_alpha   90.00
_cell.angle_beta   90.00
_cell.angle_gamma   90.00
#
_symmetry.space_group_name_H-M   'P 1'
#
loop_
_entity.id
_entity.type
_entity.pdbx_description
1 polymer ?
#
loop_
_entity_poly.entity_id
_entity_poly.type
_entity_poly.pdbx_seq_one_letter_code
_entity_poly.pdbx_strand_id
1 'polypeptide(L)'
;MFKSKKPIIDFKGTLGDELKSRRIALCITGSVATIKSPEIARELIRHGADVTCIMSDGALDFIQSMLMEWASQNDVITKMTGSMEHIQLIEEGPEKIDLLLIAPATANTLSKIASGISDTPVTLLASSALGSGIPIVAAPSMHSSLWSNSVVKENLDRLRTIKVDVLTPQIDEGKAKITSTEVIVDAVIRRLTPQDFSGIRVFVTAGPTYENIDPIRIISNKSSGKMGFALAREAWRRGADVTLVSGPTKLTPPVSID
;
A
#
# COMPACT_ATOMS: atom_id res chain seq x y z
N MET A 1 7.32 -5.54 -36.75
CA MET A 1 6.58 -5.18 -35.53
C MET A 1 6.70 -6.38 -34.57
N PHE A 2 7.70 -6.38 -33.71
CA PHE A 2 7.90 -7.47 -32.74
C PHE A 2 6.87 -7.31 -31.63
N LYS A 3 5.78 -8.12 -31.63
CA LYS A 3 5.02 -8.36 -30.40
C LYS A 3 5.95 -9.18 -29.50
N SER A 4 6.73 -8.51 -28.68
CA SER A 4 7.54 -9.11 -27.63
C SER A 4 6.61 -9.95 -26.77
N LYS A 5 6.85 -11.25 -26.70
CA LYS A 5 6.30 -12.07 -25.62
C LYS A 5 6.80 -11.40 -24.32
N LYS A 6 5.86 -10.90 -23.48
CA LYS A 6 6.23 -10.36 -22.17
C LYS A 6 7.12 -11.40 -21.49
N PRO A 7 8.27 -11.01 -20.94
CA PRO A 7 9.13 -11.98 -20.25
C PRO A 7 8.30 -12.63 -19.12
N ILE A 8 8.52 -13.92 -18.91
CA ILE A 8 7.90 -14.65 -17.81
C ILE A 8 8.33 -13.95 -16.53
N ILE A 9 7.38 -13.50 -15.72
CA ILE A 9 7.66 -12.86 -14.41
C ILE A 9 8.16 -13.96 -13.48
N ASP A 10 9.49 -14.10 -13.41
CA ASP A 10 10.13 -15.14 -12.61
C ASP A 10 10.05 -14.89 -11.09
N PHE A 11 9.56 -13.70 -10.68
CA PHE A 11 9.47 -13.31 -9.27
C PHE A 11 8.03 -13.18 -8.72
N LYS A 12 7.00 -13.49 -9.52
CA LYS A 12 5.60 -13.46 -9.07
C LYS A 12 5.36 -14.55 -8.01
N GLY A 13 4.81 -14.16 -6.85
CA GLY A 13 4.51 -15.09 -5.75
C GLY A 13 5.75 -15.60 -4.99
N THR A 14 6.93 -14.97 -5.13
CA THR A 14 8.16 -15.44 -4.44
C THR A 14 8.18 -15.13 -2.95
N LEU A 15 7.36 -14.22 -2.46
CA LEU A 15 7.23 -13.87 -1.04
C LEU A 15 5.95 -14.40 -0.42
N GLY A 16 4.93 -14.69 -1.21
CA GLY A 16 3.66 -15.21 -0.75
C GLY A 16 2.61 -15.23 -1.86
N ASP A 17 1.48 -15.84 -1.57
CA ASP A 17 0.35 -16.00 -2.49
C ASP A 17 -0.90 -15.21 -2.03
N GLU A 18 -0.75 -14.28 -1.07
CA GLU A 18 -1.88 -13.57 -0.43
C GLU A 18 -2.67 -12.73 -1.45
N LEU A 19 -2.01 -12.25 -2.50
CA LEU A 19 -2.60 -11.46 -3.59
C LEU A 19 -2.74 -12.25 -4.89
N LYS A 20 -2.68 -13.59 -4.83
CA LYS A 20 -2.85 -14.45 -6.01
C LYS A 20 -4.21 -14.19 -6.67
N SER A 21 -4.17 -14.02 -8.00
CA SER A 21 -5.35 -13.67 -8.81
C SER A 21 -6.00 -12.32 -8.48
N ARG A 22 -5.37 -11.48 -7.67
CA ARG A 22 -5.81 -10.10 -7.40
C ARG A 22 -5.22 -9.14 -8.41
N ARG A 23 -6.03 -8.20 -8.86
CA ARG A 23 -5.65 -7.12 -9.76
C ARG A 23 -5.66 -5.80 -9.03
N ILE A 24 -4.53 -5.11 -9.05
CA ILE A 24 -4.33 -3.86 -8.33
C ILE A 24 -3.98 -2.76 -9.32
N ALA A 25 -4.75 -1.67 -9.32
CA ALA A 25 -4.36 -0.46 -10.00
C ALA A 25 -3.46 0.37 -9.08
N LEU A 26 -2.19 0.52 -9.44
CA LEU A 26 -1.24 1.39 -8.74
C LEU A 26 -1.24 2.77 -9.38
N CYS A 27 -1.89 3.72 -8.73
CA CYS A 27 -1.93 5.13 -9.11
C CYS A 27 -0.77 5.90 -8.49
N ILE A 28 -0.01 6.61 -9.32
CA ILE A 28 1.22 7.30 -8.95
C ILE A 28 1.05 8.79 -9.18
N THR A 29 1.26 9.61 -8.15
CA THR A 29 1.10 11.06 -8.22
C THR A 29 2.41 11.82 -7.98
N GLY A 30 2.49 13.08 -8.41
CA GLY A 30 3.72 13.89 -8.47
C GLY A 30 4.32 14.21 -7.10
N SER A 31 5.23 13.38 -6.64
CA SER A 31 5.99 13.54 -5.40
C SER A 31 7.39 12.95 -5.56
N VAL A 32 8.37 13.46 -4.84
CA VAL A 32 9.72 12.84 -4.76
C VAL A 32 9.62 11.36 -4.32
N ALA A 33 8.61 11.00 -3.53
CA ALA A 33 8.37 9.62 -3.10
C ALA A 33 7.99 8.66 -4.26
N THR A 34 7.74 9.17 -5.46
CA THR A 34 7.50 8.39 -6.69
C THR A 34 8.64 7.41 -6.98
N ILE A 35 9.85 7.71 -6.53
CA ILE A 35 11.01 6.81 -6.61
C ILE A 35 10.78 5.44 -5.94
N LYS A 36 9.84 5.34 -4.99
CA LYS A 36 9.45 4.08 -4.34
C LYS A 36 8.42 3.26 -5.12
N SER A 37 7.74 3.86 -6.10
CA SER A 37 6.63 3.19 -6.82
C SER A 37 7.06 1.92 -7.57
N PRO A 38 8.26 1.84 -8.19
CA PRO A 38 8.74 0.60 -8.79
C PRO A 38 8.92 -0.54 -7.77
N GLU A 39 9.43 -0.22 -6.57
CA GLU A 39 9.58 -1.18 -5.48
C GLU A 39 8.22 -1.67 -5.00
N ILE A 40 7.26 -0.76 -4.79
CA ILE A 40 5.88 -1.09 -4.38
C ILE A 40 5.23 -2.03 -5.40
N ALA A 41 5.32 -1.71 -6.71
CA ALA A 41 4.78 -2.56 -7.76
C ALA A 41 5.38 -3.97 -7.73
N ARG A 42 6.70 -4.07 -7.61
CA ARG A 42 7.40 -5.36 -7.56
C ARG A 42 7.06 -6.17 -6.31
N GLU A 43 6.90 -5.51 -5.16
CA GLU A 43 6.55 -6.19 -3.91
C GLU A 43 5.11 -6.76 -3.97
N LEU A 44 4.14 -6.01 -4.51
CA LEU A 44 2.78 -6.52 -4.76
C LEU A 44 2.81 -7.75 -5.67
N ILE A 45 3.63 -7.74 -6.73
CA ILE A 45 3.77 -8.87 -7.64
C ILE A 45 4.42 -10.07 -6.94
N ARG A 46 5.41 -9.86 -6.06
CA ARG A 46 6.02 -10.92 -5.26
C ARG A 46 5.02 -11.60 -4.31
N HIS A 47 3.96 -10.91 -3.92
CA HIS A 47 2.81 -11.47 -3.19
C HIS A 47 1.72 -12.03 -4.10
N GLY A 48 1.95 -12.13 -5.41
CA GLY A 48 1.07 -12.80 -6.38
C GLY A 48 0.14 -11.90 -7.17
N ALA A 49 0.11 -10.59 -6.94
CA ALA A 49 -0.78 -9.65 -7.63
C ALA A 49 -0.46 -9.49 -9.13
N ASP A 50 -1.48 -9.09 -9.90
CA ASP A 50 -1.31 -8.40 -11.18
C ASP A 50 -1.43 -6.89 -10.96
N VAL A 51 -0.44 -6.12 -11.43
CA VAL A 51 -0.37 -4.69 -11.18
C VAL A 51 -0.46 -3.91 -12.48
N THR A 52 -1.45 -3.02 -12.59
CA THR A 52 -1.56 -2.03 -13.68
C THR A 52 -1.21 -0.66 -13.11
N CYS A 53 -0.28 0.05 -13.74
CA CYS A 53 0.17 1.35 -13.27
C CYS A 53 -0.53 2.49 -14.00
N ILE A 54 -0.99 3.49 -13.25
CA ILE A 54 -1.60 4.71 -13.75
C ILE A 54 -0.79 5.90 -13.22
N MET A 55 -0.28 6.75 -14.09
CA MET A 55 0.55 7.88 -13.71
C MET A 55 -0.13 9.21 -14.03
N SER A 56 -0.09 10.15 -13.09
CA SER A 56 -0.43 11.53 -13.36
C SER A 56 0.72 12.25 -14.11
N ASP A 57 0.42 13.36 -14.82
CA ASP A 57 1.47 14.15 -15.47
C ASP A 57 2.57 14.57 -14.48
N GLY A 58 2.20 15.01 -13.27
CA GLY A 58 3.18 15.35 -12.24
C GLY A 58 4.04 14.17 -11.77
N ALA A 59 3.63 12.91 -11.95
CA ALA A 59 4.48 11.75 -11.66
C ALA A 59 5.53 11.55 -12.75
N LEU A 60 5.20 11.87 -14.00
CA LEU A 60 6.11 11.78 -15.14
C LEU A 60 7.29 12.77 -15.05
N ASP A 61 7.13 13.86 -14.29
CA ASP A 61 8.23 14.79 -14.00
C ASP A 61 9.33 14.18 -13.11
N PHE A 62 9.02 13.10 -12.36
CA PHE A 62 9.97 12.43 -11.45
C PHE A 62 10.52 11.13 -12.01
N ILE A 63 9.68 10.29 -12.65
CA ILE A 63 10.09 9.03 -13.26
C ILE A 63 9.37 8.81 -14.58
N GLN A 64 10.03 8.14 -15.51
CA GLN A 64 9.44 7.79 -16.80
C GLN A 64 8.53 6.56 -16.68
N SER A 65 7.49 6.50 -17.53
CA SER A 65 6.57 5.35 -17.59
C SER A 65 7.28 4.03 -17.87
N MET A 66 8.34 4.05 -18.68
CA MET A 66 9.17 2.88 -19.01
C MET A 66 9.69 2.16 -17.75
N LEU A 67 10.04 2.90 -16.68
CA LEU A 67 10.47 2.28 -15.41
C LEU A 67 9.34 1.53 -14.75
N MET A 68 8.12 2.07 -14.82
CA MET A 68 6.93 1.43 -14.27
C MET A 68 6.45 0.25 -15.13
N GLU A 69 6.59 0.35 -16.47
CA GLU A 69 6.36 -0.78 -17.39
C GLU A 69 7.30 -1.95 -17.08
N TRP A 70 8.59 -1.65 -16.85
CA TRP A 70 9.55 -2.67 -16.41
C TRP A 70 9.19 -3.26 -15.04
N ALA A 71 8.77 -2.43 -14.08
CA ALA A 71 8.47 -2.87 -12.72
C ALA A 71 7.19 -3.71 -12.65
N SER A 72 6.11 -3.29 -13.32
CA SER A 72 4.82 -3.97 -13.35
C SER A 72 4.71 -5.05 -14.41
N GLN A 73 5.57 -4.99 -15.45
CA GLN A 73 5.52 -5.80 -16.68
C GLN A 73 4.19 -5.67 -17.43
N ASN A 74 3.49 -4.58 -17.23
CA ASN A 74 2.27 -4.18 -17.92
C ASN A 74 2.45 -2.80 -18.54
N ASP A 75 1.63 -2.50 -19.54
CA ASP A 75 1.54 -1.17 -20.10
C ASP A 75 1.10 -0.17 -19.03
N VAL A 76 1.62 1.05 -19.09
CA VAL A 76 1.32 2.12 -18.13
C VAL A 76 0.33 3.11 -18.73
N ILE A 77 -0.72 3.40 -18.00
CA ILE A 77 -1.72 4.38 -18.40
C ILE A 77 -1.28 5.77 -17.92
N THR A 78 -0.97 6.66 -18.86
CA THR A 78 -0.57 8.05 -18.55
C THR A 78 -1.66 9.06 -18.96
N LYS A 79 -2.58 8.67 -19.84
CA LYS A 79 -3.71 9.48 -20.32
C LYS A 79 -4.92 8.59 -20.50
N MET A 80 -6.09 9.15 -20.26
CA MET A 80 -7.34 8.51 -20.66
C MET A 80 -7.57 8.78 -22.14
N THR A 81 -7.95 7.74 -22.85
CA THR A 81 -8.19 7.79 -24.30
C THR A 81 -9.64 7.44 -24.64
N GLY A 82 -9.95 7.37 -25.95
CA GLY A 82 -11.24 6.87 -26.41
C GLY A 82 -11.51 5.40 -26.09
N SER A 83 -10.51 4.67 -25.58
CA SER A 83 -10.69 3.29 -25.09
C SER A 83 -11.37 3.22 -23.74
N MET A 84 -11.58 4.35 -23.05
CA MET A 84 -12.26 4.45 -21.74
C MET A 84 -11.64 3.51 -20.70
N GLU A 85 -10.34 3.58 -20.51
CA GLU A 85 -9.54 2.67 -19.65
C GLU A 85 -10.07 2.62 -18.22
N HIS A 86 -10.59 3.72 -17.69
CA HIS A 86 -11.21 3.76 -16.37
C HIS A 86 -12.46 2.86 -16.26
N ILE A 87 -13.24 2.72 -17.35
CA ILE A 87 -14.40 1.82 -17.39
C ILE A 87 -13.93 0.37 -17.46
N GLN A 88 -12.93 0.06 -18.29
CA GLN A 88 -12.38 -1.30 -18.41
C GLN A 88 -11.82 -1.82 -17.09
N LEU A 89 -11.20 -0.92 -16.29
CA LEU A 89 -10.62 -1.28 -14.98
C LEU A 89 -11.66 -1.39 -13.86
N ILE A 90 -12.86 -0.85 -14.03
CA ILE A 90 -13.87 -0.77 -12.97
C ILE A 90 -15.04 -1.70 -13.20
N GLU A 91 -15.49 -1.85 -14.45
CA GLU A 91 -16.64 -2.69 -14.77
C GLU A 91 -16.28 -4.19 -14.82
N GLU A 92 -17.32 -5.03 -14.80
CA GLU A 92 -17.13 -6.49 -14.91
C GLU A 92 -16.44 -6.85 -16.21
N GLY A 93 -15.32 -7.54 -16.10
CA GLY A 93 -14.53 -7.97 -17.25
C GLY A 93 -13.15 -8.48 -16.86
N PRO A 94 -12.37 -8.86 -17.88
CA PRO A 94 -11.06 -9.47 -17.65
C PRO A 94 -10.03 -8.49 -17.05
N GLU A 95 -10.24 -7.18 -17.14
CA GLU A 95 -9.34 -6.15 -16.65
C GLU A 95 -9.78 -5.52 -15.31
N LYS A 96 -10.96 -5.88 -14.79
CA LYS A 96 -11.48 -5.32 -13.54
C LYS A 96 -10.48 -5.48 -12.39
N ILE A 97 -10.28 -4.39 -11.67
CA ILE A 97 -9.39 -4.36 -10.51
C ILE A 97 -10.14 -4.73 -9.22
N ASP A 98 -9.44 -5.35 -8.29
CA ASP A 98 -9.93 -5.66 -6.95
C ASP A 98 -9.68 -4.51 -5.96
N LEU A 99 -8.66 -3.67 -6.23
CA LEU A 99 -8.27 -2.57 -5.36
C LEU A 99 -7.52 -1.48 -6.14
N LEU A 100 -7.78 -0.22 -5.76
CA LEU A 100 -7.02 0.94 -6.18
C LEU A 100 -6.04 1.36 -5.09
N LEU A 101 -4.75 1.35 -5.39
CA LEU A 101 -3.69 1.86 -4.51
C LEU A 101 -3.15 3.18 -5.05
N ILE A 102 -3.18 4.25 -4.25
CA ILE A 102 -2.56 5.54 -4.60
C ILE A 102 -1.28 5.70 -3.81
N ALA A 103 -0.14 5.48 -4.44
CA ALA A 103 1.17 5.51 -3.77
C ALA A 103 2.29 5.98 -4.72
N PRO A 104 2.84 7.20 -4.49
CA PRO A 104 2.48 8.16 -3.45
C PRO A 104 1.17 8.91 -3.73
N ALA A 105 0.49 9.38 -2.68
CA ALA A 105 -0.70 10.21 -2.74
C ALA A 105 -0.38 11.63 -2.26
N THR A 106 -0.38 12.61 -3.18
CA THR A 106 -0.12 14.01 -2.83
C THR A 106 -1.35 14.67 -2.19
N ALA A 107 -1.14 15.74 -1.41
CA ALA A 107 -2.22 16.54 -0.85
C ALA A 107 -3.20 17.03 -1.92
N ASN A 108 -2.69 17.47 -3.08
CA ASN A 108 -3.51 17.90 -4.21
C ASN A 108 -4.45 16.78 -4.68
N THR A 109 -3.92 15.59 -4.93
CA THR A 109 -4.72 14.45 -5.41
C THR A 109 -5.75 14.02 -4.37
N LEU A 110 -5.36 13.91 -3.10
CA LEU A 110 -6.27 13.54 -2.01
C LEU A 110 -7.41 14.56 -1.85
N SER A 111 -7.09 15.85 -1.89
CA SER A 111 -8.09 16.92 -1.82
C SER A 111 -9.04 16.91 -3.02
N LYS A 112 -8.54 16.67 -4.24
CA LYS A 112 -9.36 16.52 -5.43
C LYS A 112 -10.34 15.35 -5.32
N ILE A 113 -9.85 14.18 -4.89
CA ILE A 113 -10.71 12.99 -4.69
C ILE A 113 -11.78 13.28 -3.62
N ALA A 114 -11.41 13.89 -2.49
CA ALA A 114 -12.35 14.27 -1.44
C ALA A 114 -13.43 15.24 -1.93
N SER A 115 -13.12 16.06 -2.94
CA SER A 115 -14.03 17.04 -3.53
C SER A 115 -14.74 16.52 -4.80
N GLY A 116 -14.49 15.29 -5.24
CA GLY A 116 -15.09 14.71 -6.45
C GLY A 116 -14.54 15.28 -7.77
N ILE A 117 -13.35 15.88 -7.75
CA ILE A 117 -12.70 16.43 -8.96
C ILE A 117 -11.99 15.31 -9.70
N SER A 118 -12.30 15.14 -11.00
CA SER A 118 -11.84 14.02 -11.83
C SER A 118 -11.12 14.52 -13.09
N ASP A 119 -10.10 15.36 -12.90
CA ASP A 119 -9.37 16.06 -13.97
C ASP A 119 -8.06 15.41 -14.40
N THR A 120 -7.69 14.30 -13.77
CA THR A 120 -6.50 13.51 -14.12
C THR A 120 -6.87 12.04 -14.25
N PRO A 121 -6.04 11.19 -14.92
CA PRO A 121 -6.28 9.75 -14.97
C PRO A 121 -6.47 9.11 -13.58
N VAL A 122 -5.67 9.56 -12.60
CA VAL A 122 -5.72 9.07 -11.23
C VAL A 122 -7.02 9.46 -10.53
N THR A 123 -7.42 10.73 -10.60
CA THR A 123 -8.64 11.23 -9.94
C THR A 123 -9.91 10.70 -10.59
N LEU A 124 -9.91 10.55 -11.92
CA LEU A 124 -11.03 9.94 -12.64
C LEU A 124 -11.21 8.48 -12.24
N LEU A 125 -10.12 7.70 -12.24
CA LEU A 125 -10.19 6.30 -11.82
C LEU A 125 -10.62 6.16 -10.36
N ALA A 126 -10.12 7.04 -9.46
CA ALA A 126 -10.52 7.03 -8.05
C ALA A 126 -12.02 7.35 -7.87
N SER A 127 -12.55 8.33 -8.61
CA SER A 127 -13.99 8.65 -8.59
C SER A 127 -14.83 7.47 -9.08
N SER A 128 -14.40 6.80 -10.16
CA SER A 128 -15.09 5.63 -10.70
C SER A 128 -15.03 4.45 -9.71
N ALA A 129 -13.88 4.23 -9.07
CA ALA A 129 -13.71 3.20 -8.05
C ALA A 129 -14.62 3.42 -6.82
N LEU A 130 -14.72 4.66 -6.34
CA LEU A 130 -15.65 5.03 -5.25
C LEU A 130 -17.10 4.74 -5.64
N GLY A 131 -17.51 5.12 -6.85
CA GLY A 131 -18.87 4.89 -7.35
C GLY A 131 -19.23 3.41 -7.49
N SER A 132 -18.24 2.56 -7.78
CA SER A 132 -18.41 1.11 -7.97
C SER A 132 -18.09 0.27 -6.72
N GLY A 133 -17.75 0.91 -5.60
CA GLY A 133 -17.45 0.22 -4.34
C GLY A 133 -16.12 -0.54 -4.33
N ILE A 134 -15.23 -0.25 -5.28
CA ILE A 134 -13.88 -0.82 -5.28
C ILE A 134 -13.07 -0.17 -4.16
N PRO A 135 -12.41 -0.96 -3.29
CA PRO A 135 -11.65 -0.43 -2.19
C PRO A 135 -10.46 0.42 -2.65
N ILE A 136 -10.21 1.52 -1.93
CA ILE A 136 -9.10 2.44 -2.18
C ILE A 136 -8.19 2.49 -0.97
N VAL A 137 -6.89 2.30 -1.19
CA VAL A 137 -5.83 2.54 -0.20
C VAL A 137 -4.98 3.70 -0.70
N ALA A 138 -4.70 4.68 0.16
CA ALA A 138 -3.89 5.83 -0.17
C ALA A 138 -2.71 5.98 0.79
N ALA A 139 -1.50 6.13 0.24
CA ALA A 139 -0.26 6.35 0.97
C ALA A 139 0.20 7.82 0.83
N PRO A 140 -0.15 8.70 1.79
CA PRO A 140 0.18 10.13 1.73
C PRO A 140 1.68 10.39 1.69
N SER A 141 2.07 11.40 0.89
CA SER A 141 3.43 11.93 0.84
C SER A 141 3.37 13.43 0.58
N MET A 142 3.76 14.23 1.59
CA MET A 142 3.72 15.68 1.50
C MET A 142 4.62 16.34 2.53
N HIS A 143 4.86 17.63 2.38
CA HIS A 143 5.55 18.41 3.41
C HIS A 143 4.67 18.55 4.67
N SER A 144 5.30 18.66 5.85
CA SER A 144 4.58 18.75 7.13
C SER A 144 3.61 19.93 7.20
N SER A 145 3.92 21.05 6.54
CA SER A 145 3.02 22.21 6.46
C SER A 145 1.70 21.86 5.77
N LEU A 146 1.72 21.01 4.73
CA LEU A 146 0.51 20.52 4.08
C LEU A 146 -0.20 19.48 4.95
N TRP A 147 0.55 18.60 5.60
CA TRP A 147 -0.01 17.60 6.52
C TRP A 147 -0.71 18.23 7.72
N SER A 148 -0.19 19.37 8.19
CA SER A 148 -0.76 20.13 9.33
C SER A 148 -1.87 21.10 8.91
N ASN A 149 -2.07 21.34 7.61
CA ASN A 149 -3.11 22.23 7.09
C ASN A 149 -4.49 21.72 7.45
N SER A 150 -5.35 22.56 8.04
CA SER A 150 -6.70 22.18 8.50
C SER A 150 -7.57 21.70 7.37
N VAL A 151 -7.53 22.35 6.20
CA VAL A 151 -8.31 21.95 5.02
C VAL A 151 -7.88 20.58 4.49
N VAL A 152 -6.57 20.30 4.49
CA VAL A 152 -6.07 18.97 4.11
C VAL A 152 -6.53 17.92 5.11
N LYS A 153 -6.49 18.19 6.42
CA LYS A 153 -7.00 17.28 7.46
C LYS A 153 -8.48 16.98 7.29
N GLU A 154 -9.29 18.01 7.07
CA GLU A 154 -10.74 17.85 6.80
C GLU A 154 -10.98 16.97 5.56
N ASN A 155 -10.19 17.17 4.49
CA ASN A 155 -10.27 16.32 3.29
C ASN A 155 -9.86 14.88 3.58
N LEU A 156 -8.83 14.65 4.40
CA LEU A 156 -8.43 13.29 4.81
C LEU A 156 -9.52 12.61 5.65
N ASP A 157 -10.17 13.34 6.56
CA ASP A 157 -11.27 12.81 7.37
C ASP A 157 -12.50 12.51 6.49
N ARG A 158 -12.79 13.37 5.51
CA ARG A 158 -13.82 13.11 4.51
C ARG A 158 -13.52 11.84 3.70
N LEU A 159 -12.27 11.63 3.25
CA LEU A 159 -11.86 10.41 2.56
C LEU A 159 -12.08 9.17 3.42
N ARG A 160 -11.76 9.20 4.72
CA ARG A 160 -12.02 8.10 5.66
C ARG A 160 -13.52 7.82 5.80
N THR A 161 -14.34 8.86 5.87
CA THR A 161 -15.81 8.73 5.95
C THR A 161 -16.39 8.01 4.73
N ILE A 162 -15.84 8.25 3.55
CA ILE A 162 -16.23 7.54 2.31
C ILE A 162 -15.44 6.25 2.08
N LYS A 163 -14.82 5.70 3.13
CA LYS A 163 -14.15 4.39 3.18
C LYS A 163 -12.89 4.28 2.31
N VAL A 164 -12.16 5.38 2.13
CA VAL A 164 -10.78 5.35 1.63
C VAL A 164 -9.85 5.07 2.81
N ASP A 165 -9.04 4.04 2.71
CA ASP A 165 -8.04 3.69 3.72
C ASP A 165 -6.81 4.60 3.56
N VAL A 166 -6.77 5.68 4.35
CA VAL A 166 -5.65 6.64 4.31
C VAL A 166 -4.59 6.21 5.33
N LEU A 167 -3.45 5.76 4.82
CA LEU A 167 -2.33 5.32 5.65
C LEU A 167 -1.68 6.49 6.38
N THR A 168 -1.15 6.22 7.57
CA THR A 168 -0.40 7.23 8.32
C THR A 168 1.01 7.36 7.75
N PRO A 169 1.44 8.56 7.32
CA PRO A 169 2.79 8.76 6.84
C PRO A 169 3.79 8.71 8.01
N GLN A 170 5.05 8.44 7.71
CA GLN A 170 6.14 8.60 8.66
C GLN A 170 6.50 10.08 8.79
N ILE A 171 6.48 10.60 10.02
CA ILE A 171 6.91 11.99 10.26
C ILE A 171 8.40 11.98 10.57
N ASP A 172 9.17 12.54 9.67
CA ASP A 172 10.63 12.61 9.78
C ASP A 172 11.17 13.88 9.11
N GLU A 173 12.14 14.55 9.75
CA GLU A 173 12.75 15.80 9.26
C GLU A 173 11.74 16.89 8.83
N GLY A 174 10.62 17.02 9.55
CA GLY A 174 9.58 17.99 9.19
C GLY A 174 8.81 17.66 7.91
N LYS A 175 8.79 16.39 7.49
CA LYS A 175 8.07 15.89 6.31
C LYS A 175 7.17 14.73 6.70
N ALA A 176 5.99 14.69 6.12
CA ALA A 176 5.14 13.50 6.10
C ALA A 176 5.59 12.61 4.93
N LYS A 177 6.62 11.79 5.19
CA LYS A 177 7.20 10.87 4.20
C LYS A 177 6.23 9.72 3.97
N ILE A 178 6.19 9.21 2.75
CA ILE A 178 5.44 7.97 2.45
C ILE A 178 5.90 6.86 3.40
N THR A 179 4.96 6.10 3.94
CA THR A 179 5.27 4.96 4.79
C THR A 179 6.08 3.88 4.04
N SER A 180 6.61 2.89 4.74
CA SER A 180 7.44 1.86 4.10
C SER A 180 6.64 1.02 3.10
N THR A 181 7.33 0.46 2.11
CA THR A 181 6.74 -0.44 1.11
C THR A 181 6.03 -1.61 1.78
N GLU A 182 6.63 -2.19 2.83
CA GLU A 182 6.05 -3.30 3.59
C GLU A 182 4.69 -2.93 4.19
N VAL A 183 4.56 -1.75 4.80
CA VAL A 183 3.30 -1.26 5.39
C VAL A 183 2.23 -1.06 4.33
N ILE A 184 2.60 -0.51 3.17
CA ILE A 184 1.66 -0.30 2.06
C ILE A 184 1.13 -1.65 1.55
N VAL A 185 2.02 -2.62 1.35
CA VAL A 185 1.66 -3.97 0.88
C VAL A 185 0.80 -4.70 1.91
N ASP A 186 1.17 -4.63 3.19
CA ASP A 186 0.36 -5.21 4.28
C ASP A 186 -1.06 -4.60 4.35
N ALA A 187 -1.20 -3.29 4.14
CA ALA A 187 -2.50 -2.63 4.09
C ALA A 187 -3.35 -3.12 2.90
N VAL A 188 -2.73 -3.30 1.73
CA VAL A 188 -3.40 -3.87 0.55
C VAL A 188 -3.84 -5.31 0.81
N ILE A 189 -2.96 -6.14 1.37
CA ILE A 189 -3.28 -7.53 1.73
C ILE A 189 -4.44 -7.55 2.73
N ARG A 190 -4.36 -6.77 3.82
CA ARG A 190 -5.43 -6.66 4.81
C ARG A 190 -6.78 -6.31 4.16
N ARG A 191 -6.78 -5.33 3.25
CA ARG A 191 -8.00 -4.86 2.60
C ARG A 191 -8.67 -5.91 1.72
N LEU A 192 -7.87 -6.82 1.14
CA LEU A 192 -8.34 -7.90 0.25
C LEU A 192 -8.50 -9.24 0.97
N THR A 193 -8.07 -9.36 2.22
CA THR A 193 -8.23 -10.55 3.05
C THR A 193 -9.60 -10.56 3.75
N PRO A 194 -10.28 -11.70 3.88
CA PRO A 194 -11.49 -11.79 4.70
C PRO A 194 -11.22 -11.31 6.13
N GLN A 195 -12.09 -10.43 6.63
CA GLN A 195 -11.94 -9.82 7.97
C GLN A 195 -12.65 -10.68 9.04
N ASP A 196 -12.35 -11.98 9.06
CA ASP A 196 -13.00 -12.98 9.91
C ASP A 196 -12.56 -12.91 11.39
N PHE A 197 -11.49 -12.12 11.68
CA PHE A 197 -11.08 -11.79 13.05
C PHE A 197 -11.55 -10.39 13.50
N SER A 198 -12.46 -9.78 12.75
CA SER A 198 -13.01 -8.47 13.14
C SER A 198 -13.69 -8.54 14.51
N GLY A 199 -13.34 -7.59 15.42
CA GLY A 199 -13.83 -7.56 16.79
C GLY A 199 -13.11 -8.52 17.76
N ILE A 200 -12.14 -9.31 17.27
CA ILE A 200 -11.31 -10.18 18.11
C ILE A 200 -10.07 -9.42 18.56
N ARG A 201 -9.78 -9.45 19.86
CA ARG A 201 -8.51 -8.96 20.42
C ARG A 201 -7.52 -10.11 20.54
N VAL A 202 -6.35 -9.96 19.93
CA VAL A 202 -5.28 -10.95 19.91
C VAL A 202 -4.08 -10.39 20.65
N PHE A 203 -3.64 -11.10 21.68
CA PHE A 203 -2.43 -10.79 22.43
C PHE A 203 -1.35 -11.79 22.08
N VAL A 204 -0.19 -11.31 21.63
CA VAL A 204 0.94 -12.16 21.22
C VAL A 204 2.18 -11.76 22.00
N THR A 205 2.88 -12.75 22.56
CA THR A 205 4.23 -12.55 23.08
C THR A 205 5.26 -13.14 22.13
N ALA A 206 6.35 -12.43 21.87
CA ALA A 206 7.36 -12.84 20.90
C ALA A 206 8.78 -12.47 21.36
N GLY A 207 9.77 -13.17 20.83
CA GLY A 207 11.18 -12.91 21.13
C GLY A 207 11.70 -13.64 22.37
N PRO A 208 12.99 -13.44 22.69
CA PRO A 208 13.62 -14.04 23.86
C PRO A 208 13.25 -13.29 25.16
N THR A 209 13.32 -14.00 26.26
CA THR A 209 13.35 -13.42 27.61
C THR A 209 14.79 -13.37 28.11
N TYR A 210 15.10 -12.40 28.96
CA TYR A 210 16.40 -12.25 29.62
C TYR A 210 16.24 -12.34 31.11
N GLU A 211 17.15 -13.10 31.74
CA GLU A 211 17.30 -13.19 33.18
C GLU A 211 18.71 -12.75 33.54
N ASN A 212 18.85 -11.75 34.41
CA ASN A 212 20.15 -11.24 34.79
C ASN A 212 20.79 -12.18 35.83
N ILE A 213 22.01 -12.69 35.56
CA ILE A 213 22.85 -13.38 36.51
C ILE A 213 23.58 -12.34 37.38
N ASP A 214 24.13 -11.33 36.74
CA ASP A 214 24.84 -10.19 37.33
C ASP A 214 24.69 -8.95 36.39
N PRO A 215 25.29 -7.79 36.71
CA PRO A 215 25.18 -6.62 35.87
C PRO A 215 25.70 -6.77 34.43
N ILE A 216 26.45 -7.81 34.12
CA ILE A 216 27.11 -8.02 32.83
C ILE A 216 26.53 -9.24 32.09
N ARG A 217 26.22 -10.32 32.82
CA ARG A 217 25.84 -11.62 32.26
C ARG A 217 24.35 -11.87 32.37
N ILE A 218 23.81 -12.43 31.31
CA ILE A 218 22.38 -12.79 31.21
C ILE A 218 22.23 -14.26 30.83
N ILE A 219 21.13 -14.87 31.24
CA ILE A 219 20.61 -16.11 30.66
C ILE A 219 19.49 -15.72 29.69
N SER A 220 19.52 -16.31 28.51
CA SER A 220 18.50 -16.07 27.47
C SER A 220 18.26 -17.35 26.69
N ASN A 221 17.18 -17.37 25.90
CA ASN A 221 16.89 -18.40 24.92
C ASN A 221 17.23 -17.96 23.51
N LYS A 222 17.23 -18.89 22.54
CA LYS A 222 17.56 -18.60 21.12
C LYS A 222 16.34 -18.12 20.29
N SER A 223 15.26 -17.69 20.92
CA SER A 223 14.09 -17.22 20.19
C SER A 223 14.41 -15.99 19.35
N SER A 224 14.10 -16.03 18.08
CA SER A 224 14.22 -14.86 17.17
C SER A 224 12.97 -13.98 17.13
N GLY A 225 11.86 -14.44 17.71
CA GLY A 225 10.57 -13.78 17.65
C GLY A 225 9.80 -13.96 16.35
N LYS A 226 10.40 -14.51 15.29
CA LYS A 226 9.82 -14.58 13.93
C LYS A 226 8.41 -15.16 13.90
N MET A 227 8.14 -16.22 14.63
CA MET A 227 6.82 -16.88 14.66
C MET A 227 5.76 -15.95 15.26
N GLY A 228 6.04 -15.33 16.43
CA GLY A 228 5.10 -14.43 17.07
C GLY A 228 4.80 -13.20 16.23
N PHE A 229 5.82 -12.61 15.60
CA PHE A 229 5.65 -11.49 14.66
C PHE A 229 4.79 -11.89 13.44
N ALA A 230 5.00 -13.09 12.89
CA ALA A 230 4.19 -13.59 11.77
C ALA A 230 2.73 -13.83 12.18
N LEU A 231 2.49 -14.41 13.35
CA LEU A 231 1.14 -14.61 13.88
C LEU A 231 0.42 -13.28 14.16
N ALA A 232 1.12 -12.31 14.75
CA ALA A 232 0.56 -10.97 15.00
C ALA A 232 0.18 -10.28 13.69
N ARG A 233 1.07 -10.32 12.68
CA ARG A 233 0.82 -9.77 11.35
C ARG A 233 -0.39 -10.43 10.68
N GLU A 234 -0.47 -11.75 10.70
CA GLU A 234 -1.56 -12.48 10.07
C GLU A 234 -2.90 -12.23 10.79
N ALA A 235 -2.92 -12.21 12.12
CA ALA A 235 -4.11 -11.86 12.88
C ALA A 235 -4.59 -10.44 12.54
N TRP A 236 -3.67 -9.48 12.43
CA TRP A 236 -3.98 -8.12 12.02
C TRP A 236 -4.51 -8.05 10.57
N ARG A 237 -3.89 -8.76 9.62
CA ARG A 237 -4.37 -8.85 8.23
C ARG A 237 -5.81 -9.36 8.14
N ARG A 238 -6.22 -10.25 9.05
CA ARG A 238 -7.58 -10.80 9.17
C ARG A 238 -8.55 -9.95 10.00
N GLY A 239 -8.14 -8.76 10.41
CA GLY A 239 -9.02 -7.79 11.06
C GLY A 239 -8.96 -7.72 12.57
N ALA A 240 -8.12 -8.52 13.23
CA ALA A 240 -7.97 -8.47 14.68
C ALA A 240 -7.42 -7.13 15.16
N ASP A 241 -7.76 -6.79 16.40
CA ASP A 241 -7.08 -5.80 17.23
C ASP A 241 -5.92 -6.52 17.94
N VAL A 242 -4.68 -6.19 17.57
CA VAL A 242 -3.52 -6.98 17.97
C VAL A 242 -2.59 -6.18 18.86
N THR A 243 -2.27 -6.76 20.03
CA THR A 243 -1.22 -6.27 20.93
C THR A 243 -0.04 -7.25 20.88
N LEU A 244 1.14 -6.76 20.49
CA LEU A 244 2.39 -7.54 20.44
C LEU A 244 3.36 -7.10 21.52
N VAL A 245 3.62 -7.96 22.49
CA VAL A 245 4.68 -7.76 23.48
C VAL A 245 5.94 -8.49 23.05
N SER A 246 6.96 -7.70 22.67
CA SER A 246 8.22 -8.25 22.15
C SER A 246 9.34 -8.17 23.16
N GLY A 247 10.02 -9.28 23.39
CA GLY A 247 11.36 -9.29 23.97
C GLY A 247 12.37 -8.65 23.01
N PRO A 248 13.64 -8.49 23.41
CA PRO A 248 14.67 -7.88 22.59
C PRO A 248 14.92 -8.69 21.30
N THR A 249 14.60 -8.09 20.16
CA THR A 249 14.75 -8.68 18.82
C THR A 249 15.17 -7.61 17.82
N LYS A 250 15.69 -8.04 16.68
CA LYS A 250 16.01 -7.16 15.55
C LYS A 250 14.83 -6.99 14.57
N LEU A 251 13.70 -7.64 14.85
CA LEU A 251 12.52 -7.54 14.00
C LEU A 251 11.82 -6.19 14.22
N THR A 252 11.36 -5.60 13.14
CA THR A 252 10.53 -4.40 13.19
C THR A 252 9.08 -4.82 13.46
N PRO A 253 8.40 -4.25 14.47
CA PRO A 253 6.98 -4.52 14.69
C PRO A 253 6.17 -4.22 13.44
N PRO A 254 5.17 -5.04 13.10
CA PRO A 254 4.22 -4.70 12.06
C PRO A 254 3.51 -3.39 12.42
N VAL A 255 3.27 -2.54 11.43
CA VAL A 255 2.63 -1.25 11.66
C VAL A 255 1.16 -1.44 12.05
N SER A 256 0.63 -0.55 12.91
CA SER A 256 -0.72 -0.62 13.48
C SER A 256 -0.97 -1.84 14.40
N ILE A 257 0.09 -2.39 14.98
CA ILE A 257 0.05 -3.34 16.07
C ILE A 257 0.67 -2.66 17.29
N ASP A 258 -0.07 -2.59 18.40
CA ASP A 258 0.37 -2.00 19.66
C ASP A 258 1.32 -2.92 20.44
#